data_aebc2d259e59ac4aa1284092e3c587c7
#
_entry.id   aebc2d259e59ac4aa1284092e3c587c7
#
_cell.length_a   1.000
_cell.length_b   1.000
_cell.length_c   1.000
_cell.angle_alpha   90.00
_cell.angle_beta   90.00
_cell.angle_gamma   90.00
#
_symmetry.space_group_name_H-M   'P 1'
#
loop_
_entity.id
_entity.type
_entity.pdbx_description
1 polymer ?
#
loop_
_entity_poly.entity_id
_entity_poly.type
_entity_poly.pdbx_seq_one_letter_code
_entity_poly.pdbx_strand_id
1 'polypeptide(L)'
;VSSDGRTVYAAAFMSGNRTTVLHRDAINTPKPGLTTSADGVQAPATGLIVRYEGTTWRDEARTDWSSQVKLTLSDEDVFAINASATIPSITDRFVGVGTTLFNMAVAADGRIFVSNTEAFNEVRFEGSGRRGNSTVRGRIAESRISMISPTSGAVTAVHLNRHIDFNLPQGTTVSAADKARSLSQPTAMVLNSSGDTLFTAALGSAKVAALPTTALISGSYTSDVTRLIDVPAGPAGLAINSAGSRLFVYSRIAHAISVIDIPNRTLL
;
A
#
# COMPACT_ATOMS: atom_id res chain seq x y z
N VAL A 1 15.21 -8.45 8.90
CA VAL A 1 16.01 -8.92 10.05
C VAL A 1 16.38 -7.70 10.86
N SER A 2 16.38 -7.81 12.21
CA SER A 2 16.87 -6.75 13.10
C SER A 2 18.37 -6.47 12.88
N SER A 3 18.84 -5.29 13.32
CA SER A 3 20.23 -4.88 13.14
C SER A 3 21.24 -5.80 13.84
N ASP A 4 20.83 -6.45 14.92
CA ASP A 4 21.65 -7.43 15.66
C ASP A 4 21.54 -8.87 15.13
N GLY A 5 20.72 -9.10 14.08
CA GLY A 5 20.51 -10.39 13.45
C GLY A 5 19.69 -11.41 14.28
N ARG A 6 19.18 -11.03 15.44
CA ARG A 6 18.51 -11.96 16.37
C ARG A 6 17.02 -12.14 16.11
N THR A 7 16.38 -11.14 15.50
CA THR A 7 14.96 -11.19 15.17
C THR A 7 14.76 -11.18 13.66
N VAL A 8 14.02 -12.15 13.16
CA VAL A 8 13.53 -12.17 11.78
C VAL A 8 12.09 -11.68 11.76
N TYR A 9 11.77 -10.77 10.85
CA TYR A 9 10.40 -10.35 10.61
C TYR A 9 9.87 -11.01 9.35
N ALA A 10 8.66 -11.56 9.44
CA ALA A 10 7.95 -12.18 8.32
C ALA A 10 6.59 -11.50 8.14
N ALA A 11 6.29 -11.09 6.92
CA ALA A 11 4.99 -10.51 6.57
C ALA A 11 4.12 -11.55 5.88
N ALA A 12 2.84 -11.61 6.26
CA ALA A 12 1.83 -12.30 5.48
C ALA A 12 1.53 -11.48 4.22
N PHE A 13 1.78 -12.04 3.03
CA PHE A 13 1.55 -11.33 1.77
C PHE A 13 0.09 -10.86 1.64
N MET A 14 -0.87 -11.72 2.01
CA MET A 14 -2.29 -11.39 2.09
C MET A 14 -2.77 -11.59 3.52
N SER A 15 -3.12 -10.49 4.15
CA SER A 15 -3.75 -10.44 5.47
C SER A 15 -5.20 -9.98 5.30
N GLY A 16 -6.09 -10.44 6.16
CA GLY A 16 -7.47 -9.98 6.18
C GLY A 16 -7.58 -8.51 6.52
N ASN A 17 -6.79 -8.06 7.50
CA ASN A 17 -6.90 -6.73 8.10
C ASN A 17 -8.38 -6.33 8.32
N ARG A 18 -9.14 -7.27 8.89
CA ARG A 18 -10.59 -7.17 9.10
C ARG A 18 -11.40 -7.01 7.81
N THR A 19 -10.89 -7.46 6.66
CA THR A 19 -11.63 -7.51 5.41
C THR A 19 -11.77 -8.93 4.90
N THR A 20 -12.83 -9.20 4.16
CA THR A 20 -13.01 -10.43 3.41
C THR A 20 -13.81 -10.15 2.14
N VAL A 21 -13.80 -11.10 1.22
CA VAL A 21 -14.49 -10.99 -0.07
C VAL A 21 -15.66 -11.96 -0.11
N LEU A 22 -16.85 -11.44 -0.36
CA LEU A 22 -18.02 -12.26 -0.65
C LEU A 22 -18.03 -12.65 -2.12
N HIS A 23 -18.35 -13.91 -2.41
CA HIS A 23 -18.54 -14.35 -3.78
C HIS A 23 -19.75 -13.64 -4.42
N ARG A 24 -19.68 -13.33 -5.70
CA ARG A 24 -20.75 -12.63 -6.43
C ARG A 24 -22.13 -13.26 -6.27
N ASP A 25 -22.19 -14.57 -6.19
CA ASP A 25 -23.45 -15.33 -6.09
C ASP A 25 -24.09 -15.27 -4.69
N ALA A 26 -23.31 -14.85 -3.69
CA ALA A 26 -23.81 -14.59 -2.34
C ALA A 26 -24.43 -13.20 -2.20
N ILE A 27 -24.28 -12.33 -3.23
CA ILE A 27 -24.73 -10.95 -3.21
C ILE A 27 -26.08 -10.86 -3.90
N ASN A 28 -27.12 -10.93 -3.12
CA ASN A 28 -28.53 -10.92 -3.59
C ASN A 28 -29.18 -9.53 -3.53
N THR A 29 -28.44 -8.51 -3.11
CA THR A 29 -28.89 -7.11 -3.09
C THR A 29 -28.03 -6.28 -4.06
N PRO A 30 -28.54 -5.15 -4.60
CA PRO A 30 -27.75 -4.25 -5.42
C PRO A 30 -26.50 -3.80 -4.65
N LYS A 31 -25.34 -3.91 -5.32
CA LYS A 31 -24.08 -3.39 -4.76
C LYS A 31 -24.13 -1.87 -4.73
N PRO A 32 -23.51 -1.24 -3.72
CA PRO A 32 -23.29 0.19 -3.74
C PRO A 32 -22.45 0.59 -4.99
N GLY A 33 -22.70 1.77 -5.52
CA GLY A 33 -21.99 2.33 -6.67
C GLY A 33 -22.80 2.28 -7.97
N LEU A 34 -22.12 2.54 -9.08
CA LEU A 34 -22.74 2.55 -10.39
C LEU A 34 -23.00 1.14 -10.92
N THR A 35 -24.13 0.99 -11.59
CA THR A 35 -24.49 -0.23 -12.32
C THR A 35 -24.07 -0.19 -13.79
N THR A 36 -23.84 1.02 -14.33
CA THR A 36 -23.42 1.22 -15.72
C THR A 36 -22.37 2.31 -15.84
N SER A 37 -21.48 2.21 -16.84
CA SER A 37 -20.53 3.27 -17.19
C SER A 37 -21.21 4.44 -17.90
N ALA A 38 -20.44 5.49 -18.20
CA ALA A 38 -20.90 6.62 -19.01
C ALA A 38 -21.32 6.22 -20.43
N ASP A 39 -20.75 5.14 -20.97
CA ASP A 39 -21.10 4.59 -22.30
C ASP A 39 -22.20 3.53 -22.23
N GLY A 40 -22.87 3.37 -21.09
CA GLY A 40 -23.93 2.39 -20.89
C GLY A 40 -23.44 0.93 -20.70
N VAL A 41 -22.14 0.70 -20.55
CA VAL A 41 -21.61 -0.64 -20.30
C VAL A 41 -21.97 -1.09 -18.89
N GLN A 42 -22.59 -2.27 -18.79
CA GLN A 42 -23.01 -2.85 -17.51
C GLN A 42 -21.78 -3.17 -16.62
N ALA A 43 -21.89 -2.89 -15.33
CA ALA A 43 -20.88 -3.26 -14.36
C ALA A 43 -20.69 -4.78 -14.31
N PRO A 44 -19.44 -5.29 -14.29
CA PRO A 44 -19.20 -6.71 -14.20
C PRO A 44 -19.70 -7.28 -12.87
N ALA A 45 -20.12 -8.53 -12.88
CA ALA A 45 -20.45 -9.27 -11.68
C ALA A 45 -19.16 -9.59 -10.92
N THR A 46 -18.81 -8.79 -9.94
CA THR A 46 -17.63 -8.97 -9.10
C THR A 46 -18.00 -9.33 -7.66
N GLY A 47 -17.05 -9.86 -6.88
CA GLY A 47 -17.19 -10.03 -5.45
C GLY A 47 -17.40 -8.69 -4.74
N LEU A 48 -17.74 -8.76 -3.46
CA LEU A 48 -17.92 -7.60 -2.58
C LEU A 48 -16.92 -7.71 -1.43
N ILE A 49 -16.09 -6.70 -1.24
CA ILE A 49 -15.26 -6.59 -0.04
C ILE A 49 -16.14 -6.06 1.10
N VAL A 50 -16.09 -6.72 2.23
CA VAL A 50 -16.75 -6.28 3.46
C VAL A 50 -15.73 -6.20 4.58
N ARG A 51 -15.96 -5.27 5.52
CA ARG A 51 -15.07 -5.02 6.65
C ARG A 51 -15.77 -5.37 7.96
N TYR A 52 -15.03 -5.99 8.86
CA TYR A 52 -15.48 -6.27 10.22
C TYR A 52 -15.35 -5.04 11.12
N GLU A 53 -16.44 -4.59 11.71
CA GLU A 53 -16.51 -3.42 12.59
C GLU A 53 -16.61 -3.79 14.09
N GLY A 54 -16.11 -4.96 14.45
CA GLY A 54 -16.11 -5.45 15.82
C GLY A 54 -17.28 -6.39 16.14
N THR A 55 -18.42 -6.23 15.49
CA THR A 55 -19.63 -7.07 15.68
C THR A 55 -20.22 -7.56 14.37
N THR A 56 -20.09 -6.79 13.30
CA THR A 56 -20.74 -7.05 12.01
C THR A 56 -19.78 -6.81 10.85
N TRP A 57 -20.02 -7.54 9.76
CA TRP A 57 -19.32 -7.33 8.48
C TRP A 57 -20.14 -6.41 7.60
N ARG A 58 -19.59 -5.25 7.25
CA ARG A 58 -20.31 -4.21 6.49
C ARG A 58 -19.59 -3.84 5.21
N ASP A 59 -20.39 -3.44 4.21
CA ASP A 59 -19.91 -2.74 3.03
C ASP A 59 -19.88 -1.22 3.28
N GLU A 60 -19.48 -0.44 2.26
CA GLU A 60 -19.44 1.02 2.34
C GLU A 60 -20.84 1.68 2.50
N ALA A 61 -21.91 0.99 2.11
CA ALA A 61 -23.29 1.43 2.30
C ALA A 61 -23.83 1.04 3.69
N ARG A 62 -22.99 0.47 4.58
CA ARG A 62 -23.34 0.03 5.92
C ARG A 62 -24.29 -1.17 5.96
N THR A 63 -24.49 -1.86 4.84
CA THR A 63 -25.28 -3.08 4.80
C THR A 63 -24.58 -4.20 5.59
N ASP A 64 -25.31 -4.92 6.43
CA ASP A 64 -24.79 -6.05 7.20
C ASP A 64 -24.77 -7.32 6.35
N TRP A 65 -23.57 -7.87 6.17
CA TRP A 65 -23.29 -9.09 5.41
C TRP A 65 -22.84 -10.26 6.28
N SER A 66 -22.91 -10.15 7.58
CA SER A 66 -22.36 -11.13 8.54
C SER A 66 -22.83 -12.55 8.26
N SER A 67 -24.10 -12.74 7.86
CA SER A 67 -24.65 -14.06 7.53
C SER A 67 -24.07 -14.68 6.26
N GLN A 68 -23.46 -13.90 5.39
CA GLN A 68 -22.88 -14.34 4.12
C GLN A 68 -21.37 -14.59 4.21
N VAL A 69 -20.72 -14.11 5.28
CA VAL A 69 -19.28 -14.35 5.48
C VAL A 69 -19.06 -15.79 5.92
N LYS A 70 -18.37 -16.57 5.09
CA LYS A 70 -18.07 -17.99 5.33
C LYS A 70 -16.63 -18.21 5.75
N LEU A 71 -15.71 -17.38 5.23
CA LEU A 71 -14.28 -17.48 5.46
C LEU A 71 -13.71 -16.09 5.71
N THR A 72 -12.73 -16.02 6.60
CA THR A 72 -11.94 -14.82 6.85
C THR A 72 -10.45 -15.15 6.67
N LEU A 73 -9.68 -14.18 6.22
CA LEU A 73 -8.23 -14.26 6.28
C LEU A 73 -7.76 -13.97 7.72
N SER A 74 -6.57 -14.42 8.06
CA SER A 74 -5.94 -14.04 9.32
C SER A 74 -5.73 -12.53 9.35
N ASP A 75 -5.96 -11.92 10.51
CA ASP A 75 -5.65 -10.50 10.77
C ASP A 75 -4.24 -10.30 11.32
N GLU A 76 -3.41 -11.33 11.35
CA GLU A 76 -2.01 -11.27 11.74
C GLU A 76 -1.16 -10.92 10.51
N ASP A 77 -0.57 -9.73 10.51
CA ASP A 77 0.07 -9.15 9.33
C ASP A 77 1.58 -9.38 9.29
N VAL A 78 2.25 -9.13 10.42
CA VAL A 78 3.71 -9.26 10.55
C VAL A 78 4.03 -10.02 11.82
N PHE A 79 4.99 -10.94 11.71
CA PHE A 79 5.48 -11.76 12.80
C PHE A 79 6.91 -11.39 13.14
N ALA A 80 7.23 -11.26 14.43
CA ALA A 80 8.60 -11.25 14.93
C ALA A 80 8.98 -12.65 15.39
N ILE A 81 10.13 -13.13 14.95
CA ILE A 81 10.62 -14.49 15.19
C ILE A 81 11.99 -14.40 15.85
N ASN A 82 12.14 -14.98 17.03
CA ASN A 82 13.45 -15.15 17.65
C ASN A 82 14.26 -16.20 16.87
N ALA A 83 15.25 -15.72 16.12
CA ALA A 83 16.14 -16.55 15.32
C ALA A 83 17.42 -17.00 16.09
N SER A 84 17.63 -16.49 17.30
CA SER A 84 18.78 -16.87 18.14
C SER A 84 18.52 -18.12 18.96
N ALA A 85 17.26 -18.53 19.12
CA ALA A 85 16.90 -19.74 19.84
C ALA A 85 17.27 -20.99 19.04
N THR A 86 17.59 -22.08 19.73
CA THR A 86 17.86 -23.41 19.10
C THR A 86 16.67 -23.84 18.20
N ILE A 87 15.46 -23.53 18.63
CA ILE A 87 14.24 -23.70 17.86
C ILE A 87 13.62 -22.30 17.70
N PRO A 88 13.59 -21.73 16.48
CA PRO A 88 12.99 -20.43 16.27
C PRO A 88 11.53 -20.40 16.71
N SER A 89 11.11 -19.31 17.33
CA SER A 89 9.75 -19.16 17.85
C SER A 89 9.22 -17.75 17.58
N ILE A 90 7.90 -17.63 17.34
CA ILE A 90 7.23 -16.34 17.20
C ILE A 90 7.18 -15.68 18.57
N THR A 91 7.70 -14.46 18.68
CA THR A 91 7.68 -13.63 19.89
C THR A 91 6.57 -12.61 19.89
N ASP A 92 6.27 -12.03 18.71
CA ASP A 92 5.25 -10.99 18.58
C ASP A 92 4.48 -11.14 17.27
N ARG A 93 3.27 -10.61 17.27
CA ARG A 93 2.37 -10.52 16.11
C ARG A 93 1.83 -9.10 16.01
N PHE A 94 1.94 -8.51 14.84
CA PHE A 94 1.45 -7.15 14.57
C PHE A 94 0.28 -7.23 13.61
N VAL A 95 -0.77 -6.46 13.94
CA VAL A 95 -2.04 -6.40 13.20
C VAL A 95 -2.35 -4.97 12.77
N GLY A 96 -3.22 -4.79 11.79
CA GLY A 96 -3.62 -3.46 11.32
C GLY A 96 -2.60 -2.81 10.38
N VAL A 97 -1.67 -3.58 9.82
CA VAL A 97 -0.64 -3.09 8.91
C VAL A 97 -1.20 -2.83 7.52
N GLY A 98 -1.93 -3.78 6.95
CA GLY A 98 -2.54 -3.65 5.63
C GLY A 98 -3.15 -4.95 5.12
N THR A 99 -3.86 -4.88 3.99
CA THR A 99 -4.50 -6.05 3.39
C THR A 99 -3.54 -6.86 2.51
N THR A 100 -2.64 -6.19 1.77
CA THR A 100 -1.60 -6.85 0.96
C THR A 100 -0.27 -6.19 1.27
N LEU A 101 0.68 -6.98 1.78
CA LEU A 101 1.99 -6.51 2.23
C LEU A 101 3.06 -6.94 1.21
N PHE A 102 3.82 -5.97 0.67
CA PHE A 102 4.76 -6.24 -0.42
C PHE A 102 6.21 -6.39 0.03
N ASN A 103 6.65 -5.52 0.95
CA ASN A 103 8.05 -5.49 1.38
C ASN A 103 8.19 -4.89 2.78
N MET A 104 9.34 -5.14 3.42
CA MET A 104 9.69 -4.58 4.73
C MET A 104 11.11 -4.04 4.74
N ALA A 105 11.30 -2.90 5.41
CA ALA A 105 12.61 -2.35 5.74
C ALA A 105 12.68 -2.09 7.24
N VAL A 106 13.76 -2.54 7.88
CA VAL A 106 13.97 -2.40 9.33
C VAL A 106 15.02 -1.33 9.56
N ALA A 107 14.67 -0.31 10.34
CA ALA A 107 15.58 0.75 10.74
C ALA A 107 16.51 0.30 11.87
N ALA A 108 17.63 1.01 12.07
CA ALA A 108 18.60 0.70 13.11
C ALA A 108 18.01 0.75 14.53
N ASP A 109 16.99 1.56 14.76
CA ASP A 109 16.26 1.69 16.02
C ASP A 109 15.15 0.61 16.21
N GLY A 110 15.06 -0.34 15.29
CA GLY A 110 14.14 -1.47 15.34
C GLY A 110 12.75 -1.18 14.73
N ARG A 111 12.44 0.04 14.29
CA ARG A 111 11.17 0.31 13.60
C ARG A 111 11.12 -0.43 12.27
N ILE A 112 9.93 -0.92 11.94
CA ILE A 112 9.69 -1.68 10.72
C ILE A 112 8.78 -0.86 9.82
N PHE A 113 9.24 -0.56 8.60
CA PHE A 113 8.42 0.03 7.56
C PHE A 113 7.92 -1.07 6.63
N VAL A 114 6.62 -1.05 6.30
CA VAL A 114 5.96 -2.06 5.48
C VAL A 114 5.25 -1.36 4.33
N SER A 115 5.64 -1.67 3.09
CA SER A 115 4.89 -1.25 1.91
C SER A 115 3.67 -2.13 1.73
N ASN A 116 2.52 -1.52 1.58
CA ASN A 116 1.26 -2.26 1.53
C ASN A 116 0.15 -1.52 0.77
N THR A 117 -0.92 -2.25 0.52
CA THR A 117 -2.21 -1.69 0.16
C THR A 117 -3.26 -2.08 1.19
N GLU A 118 -4.20 -1.18 1.41
CA GLU A 118 -5.39 -1.43 2.24
C GLU A 118 -6.63 -1.48 1.37
N ALA A 119 -7.40 -2.56 1.47
CA ALA A 119 -8.64 -2.71 0.72
C ALA A 119 -9.76 -1.86 1.32
N PHE A 120 -10.40 -1.06 0.51
CA PHE A 120 -11.57 -0.23 0.87
C PHE A 120 -12.82 -0.65 0.15
N ASN A 121 -12.72 -0.91 -1.15
CA ASN A 121 -13.85 -1.25 -2.01
C ASN A 121 -14.92 -0.14 -2.09
N GLU A 122 -14.53 1.10 -1.92
CA GLU A 122 -15.40 2.26 -2.07
C GLU A 122 -15.57 2.59 -3.55
N VAL A 123 -16.81 2.82 -3.98
CA VAL A 123 -17.18 3.18 -5.37
C VAL A 123 -16.47 2.34 -6.41
N ARG A 124 -16.88 1.11 -6.52
CA ARG A 124 -16.19 0.02 -7.22
C ARG A 124 -16.14 0.12 -8.74
N PHE A 125 -17.08 0.77 -9.36
CA PHE A 125 -17.20 0.78 -10.80
C PHE A 125 -17.56 2.17 -11.34
N GLU A 126 -16.63 2.76 -12.07
CA GLU A 126 -16.90 3.91 -12.93
C GLU A 126 -16.96 3.50 -14.40
N GLY A 127 -16.36 2.39 -14.77
CA GLY A 127 -16.37 1.80 -16.09
C GLY A 127 -15.54 2.57 -17.11
N SER A 128 -15.67 2.15 -18.37
CA SER A 128 -15.19 2.88 -19.53
C SER A 128 -16.09 4.06 -19.86
N GLY A 129 -15.60 5.00 -20.65
CA GLY A 129 -16.38 6.09 -21.18
C GLY A 129 -15.90 7.49 -20.80
N ARG A 130 -16.63 8.49 -21.27
CA ARG A 130 -16.22 9.88 -21.19
C ARG A 130 -16.58 10.51 -19.86
N ARG A 131 -15.78 10.22 -18.84
CA ARG A 131 -15.84 10.92 -17.56
C ARG A 131 -14.57 11.71 -17.28
N GLY A 132 -13.99 12.28 -18.32
CA GLY A 132 -12.67 12.91 -18.29
C GLY A 132 -11.55 11.87 -18.42
N ASN A 133 -10.30 12.29 -18.28
CA ASN A 133 -9.12 11.43 -18.47
C ASN A 133 -8.88 10.47 -17.32
N SER A 134 -9.37 10.82 -16.14
CA SER A 134 -9.41 9.96 -14.94
C SER A 134 -10.28 10.61 -13.87
N THR A 135 -10.82 9.81 -12.98
CA THR A 135 -11.63 10.27 -11.86
C THR A 135 -11.00 9.89 -10.54
N VAL A 136 -11.41 10.55 -9.46
CA VAL A 136 -10.93 10.25 -8.11
C VAL A 136 -11.70 9.11 -7.46
N ARG A 137 -12.79 8.69 -8.04
CA ARG A 137 -13.64 7.62 -7.49
C ARG A 137 -13.13 6.24 -7.90
N GLY A 138 -13.71 5.21 -7.34
CA GLY A 138 -13.23 3.85 -7.53
C GLY A 138 -12.08 3.51 -6.59
N ARG A 139 -12.13 4.00 -5.36
CA ARG A 139 -11.15 3.75 -4.31
C ARG A 139 -11.24 2.32 -3.81
N ILE A 140 -10.70 1.38 -4.57
CA ILE A 140 -10.68 -0.04 -4.22
C ILE A 140 -9.64 -0.31 -3.13
N ALA A 141 -8.48 0.33 -3.23
CA ALA A 141 -7.38 0.17 -2.29
C ALA A 141 -6.59 1.48 -2.11
N GLU A 142 -6.05 1.68 -0.92
CA GLU A 142 -5.06 2.72 -0.63
C GLU A 142 -3.65 2.17 -0.76
N SER A 143 -2.76 2.92 -1.41
CA SER A 143 -1.32 2.69 -1.38
C SER A 143 -0.73 3.29 -0.11
N ARG A 144 -0.04 2.48 0.71
CA ARG A 144 0.39 2.88 2.05
C ARG A 144 1.82 2.45 2.36
N ILE A 145 2.45 3.21 3.27
CA ILE A 145 3.56 2.73 4.08
C ILE A 145 3.07 2.69 5.53
N SER A 146 3.14 1.53 6.14
CA SER A 146 2.83 1.36 7.56
C SER A 146 4.13 1.24 8.36
N MET A 147 4.25 1.97 9.46
CA MET A 147 5.36 1.87 10.40
C MET A 147 4.90 1.12 11.65
N ILE A 148 5.66 0.10 12.04
CA ILE A 148 5.44 -0.66 13.26
C ILE A 148 6.51 -0.27 14.27
N SER A 149 6.09 0.09 15.47
CA SER A 149 6.96 0.23 16.63
C SER A 149 7.07 -1.10 17.36
N PRO A 150 8.18 -1.82 17.30
CA PRO A 150 8.28 -3.15 17.94
C PRO A 150 8.18 -3.07 19.45
N THR A 151 8.56 -1.95 20.06
CA THR A 151 8.51 -1.75 21.52
C THR A 151 7.08 -1.63 22.04
N SER A 152 6.18 -0.97 21.30
CA SER A 152 4.79 -0.72 21.72
C SER A 152 3.77 -1.54 20.95
N GLY A 153 4.15 -2.19 19.86
CA GLY A 153 3.24 -2.84 18.92
C GLY A 153 2.38 -1.86 18.10
N ALA A 154 2.56 -0.56 18.29
CA ALA A 154 1.75 0.46 17.61
C ALA A 154 2.06 0.50 16.10
N VAL A 155 1.00 0.57 15.31
CA VAL A 155 1.06 0.69 13.86
C VAL A 155 0.58 2.08 13.43
N THR A 156 1.44 2.80 12.71
CA THR A 156 1.09 4.07 12.05
C THR A 156 0.99 3.82 10.55
N ALA A 157 -0.22 3.77 10.02
CA ALA A 157 -0.49 3.57 8.60
C ALA A 157 -0.61 4.91 7.88
N VAL A 158 0.19 5.12 6.84
CA VAL A 158 0.27 6.38 6.10
C VAL A 158 -0.16 6.18 4.66
N HIS A 159 -1.31 6.75 4.30
CA HIS A 159 -1.77 6.79 2.91
C HIS A 159 -0.89 7.72 2.08
N LEU A 160 -0.32 7.24 0.97
CA LEU A 160 0.64 7.98 0.16
C LEU A 160 0.00 9.07 -0.72
N ASN A 161 -1.32 9.00 -0.94
CA ASN A 161 -2.06 9.91 -1.83
C ASN A 161 -3.09 10.76 -1.08
N ARG A 162 -2.78 11.24 0.12
CA ARG A 162 -3.67 12.10 0.93
C ARG A 162 -4.03 13.44 0.26
N HIS A 163 -3.29 13.82 -0.76
CA HIS A 163 -3.55 15.03 -1.56
C HIS A 163 -4.74 14.89 -2.52
N ILE A 164 -5.26 13.67 -2.70
CA ILE A 164 -6.46 13.42 -3.50
C ILE A 164 -7.67 13.43 -2.58
N ASP A 165 -8.66 14.26 -2.89
CA ASP A 165 -9.96 14.22 -2.23
C ASP A 165 -10.85 13.18 -2.91
N PHE A 166 -11.00 12.03 -2.25
CA PHE A 166 -11.86 10.94 -2.72
C PHE A 166 -13.36 11.18 -2.49
N ASN A 167 -13.74 12.27 -1.83
CA ASN A 167 -15.15 12.64 -1.62
C ASN A 167 -15.71 13.51 -2.75
N LEU A 168 -14.88 13.88 -3.71
CA LEU A 168 -15.34 14.66 -4.86
C LEU A 168 -16.42 13.90 -5.66
N PRO A 169 -17.33 14.63 -6.32
CA PRO A 169 -18.36 14.02 -7.14
C PRO A 169 -17.78 13.07 -8.18
N GLN A 170 -18.54 12.03 -8.50
CA GLN A 170 -18.20 11.10 -9.57
C GLN A 170 -17.98 11.85 -10.90
N GLY A 171 -17.00 11.40 -11.66
CA GLY A 171 -16.62 12.06 -12.91
C GLY A 171 -15.68 13.26 -12.74
N THR A 172 -15.34 13.64 -11.50
CA THR A 172 -14.35 14.69 -11.26
C THR A 172 -12.97 14.25 -11.76
N THR A 173 -12.36 15.04 -12.63
CA THR A 173 -11.04 14.77 -13.17
C THR A 173 -9.96 15.12 -12.17
N VAL A 174 -9.00 14.21 -11.96
CA VAL A 174 -7.81 14.48 -11.17
C VAL A 174 -6.90 15.45 -11.92
N SER A 175 -6.39 16.47 -11.24
CA SER A 175 -5.48 17.44 -11.84
C SER A 175 -4.18 16.80 -12.31
N ALA A 176 -3.50 17.38 -13.30
CA ALA A 176 -2.20 16.92 -13.75
C ALA A 176 -1.15 16.97 -12.61
N ALA A 177 -1.24 17.98 -11.73
CA ALA A 177 -0.36 18.12 -10.59
C ALA A 177 -0.59 17.00 -9.55
N ASP A 178 -1.84 16.62 -9.28
CA ASP A 178 -2.15 15.51 -8.37
C ASP A 178 -1.71 14.17 -8.96
N LYS A 179 -1.89 13.95 -10.25
CA LYS A 179 -1.37 12.76 -10.94
C LYS A 179 0.15 12.68 -10.86
N ALA A 180 0.85 13.79 -11.09
CA ALA A 180 2.32 13.83 -11.07
C ALA A 180 2.89 13.41 -9.71
N ARG A 181 2.21 13.71 -8.60
CA ARG A 181 2.66 13.36 -7.24
C ARG A 181 2.02 12.10 -6.66
N SER A 182 1.19 11.40 -7.44
CA SER A 182 0.53 10.18 -6.97
C SER A 182 1.46 8.96 -7.02
N LEU A 183 1.34 8.11 -6.01
CA LEU A 183 2.11 6.89 -5.85
C LEU A 183 1.16 5.68 -5.80
N SER A 184 1.35 4.72 -6.68
CA SER A 184 0.54 3.51 -6.76
C SER A 184 1.38 2.26 -6.59
N GLN A 185 0.88 1.32 -5.79
CA GLN A 185 1.50 0.03 -5.51
C GLN A 185 2.96 0.17 -5.04
N PRO A 186 3.20 0.67 -3.81
CA PRO A 186 4.53 0.70 -3.23
C PRO A 186 5.01 -0.76 -3.03
N THR A 187 6.17 -1.09 -3.58
CA THR A 187 6.73 -2.45 -3.54
C THR A 187 8.07 -2.46 -2.79
N ALA A 188 9.19 -2.54 -3.49
CA ALA A 188 10.50 -2.57 -2.86
C ALA A 188 10.79 -1.30 -2.05
N MET A 189 11.51 -1.47 -0.94
CA MET A 189 11.94 -0.38 -0.09
C MET A 189 13.37 -0.58 0.36
N VAL A 190 14.07 0.52 0.59
CA VAL A 190 15.40 0.55 1.22
C VAL A 190 15.60 1.85 1.99
N LEU A 191 16.15 1.76 3.19
CA LEU A 191 16.57 2.92 3.99
C LEU A 191 17.96 3.37 3.57
N ASN A 192 18.19 4.68 3.57
CA ASN A 192 19.56 5.19 3.52
C ASN A 192 20.31 4.89 4.84
N SER A 193 21.62 5.10 4.86
CA SER A 193 22.47 4.75 6.00
C SER A 193 22.15 5.55 7.28
N SER A 194 21.66 6.79 7.16
CA SER A 194 21.22 7.59 8.31
C SER A 194 19.84 7.18 8.83
N GLY A 195 19.05 6.42 8.08
CA GLY A 195 17.69 6.05 8.44
C GLY A 195 16.66 7.18 8.35
N ASP A 196 17.04 8.34 7.82
CA ASP A 196 16.14 9.50 7.70
C ASP A 196 15.30 9.51 6.41
N THR A 197 15.69 8.71 5.42
CA THR A 197 15.01 8.60 4.13
C THR A 197 14.74 7.15 3.78
N LEU A 198 13.48 6.84 3.54
CA LEU A 198 13.03 5.56 2.98
C LEU A 198 12.76 5.75 1.49
N PHE A 199 13.54 5.06 0.65
CA PHE A 199 13.22 4.97 -0.77
C PHE A 199 12.20 3.86 -0.99
N THR A 200 11.16 4.13 -1.78
CA THR A 200 10.16 3.14 -2.17
C THR A 200 9.92 3.16 -3.67
N ALA A 201 9.83 1.99 -4.27
CA ALA A 201 9.42 1.80 -5.65
C ALA A 201 7.90 1.77 -5.74
N ALA A 202 7.30 2.71 -6.48
CA ALA A 202 5.87 2.76 -6.78
C ALA A 202 5.61 2.14 -8.15
N LEU A 203 5.34 0.83 -8.17
CA LEU A 203 5.27 0.01 -9.38
C LEU A 203 4.25 0.54 -10.38
N GLY A 204 3.05 0.90 -9.92
CA GLY A 204 1.95 1.36 -10.77
C GLY A 204 2.10 2.81 -11.25
N SER A 205 3.00 3.59 -10.66
CA SER A 205 3.26 4.99 -11.04
C SER A 205 4.57 5.17 -11.82
N ALA A 206 5.36 4.11 -12.01
CA ALA A 206 6.69 4.18 -12.62
C ALA A 206 7.60 5.24 -11.95
N LYS A 207 7.61 5.25 -10.60
CA LYS A 207 8.35 6.23 -9.79
C LYS A 207 9.12 5.56 -8.67
N VAL A 208 10.20 6.22 -8.27
CA VAL A 208 10.82 6.01 -6.95
C VAL A 208 10.55 7.25 -6.11
N ALA A 209 10.10 7.06 -4.88
CA ALA A 209 9.85 8.12 -3.92
C ALA A 209 10.89 8.11 -2.79
N ALA A 210 11.43 9.29 -2.44
CA ALA A 210 12.29 9.51 -1.29
C ALA A 210 11.44 10.04 -0.12
N LEU A 211 11.01 9.16 0.77
CA LEU A 211 10.09 9.45 1.85
C LEU A 211 10.85 9.83 3.14
N PRO A 212 10.62 11.01 3.75
CA PRO A 212 11.18 11.32 5.06
C PRO A 212 10.62 10.37 6.12
N THR A 213 11.48 9.63 6.82
CA THR A 213 11.03 8.67 7.85
C THR A 213 10.32 9.35 9.00
N THR A 214 10.72 10.59 9.37
CA THR A 214 10.05 11.40 10.39
C THR A 214 8.59 11.65 10.06
N ALA A 215 8.27 11.93 8.79
CA ALA A 215 6.89 12.15 8.34
C ALA A 215 6.05 10.86 8.32
N LEU A 216 6.68 9.71 8.06
CA LEU A 216 6.03 8.40 8.15
C LEU A 216 5.75 8.03 9.62
N ILE A 217 6.71 8.28 10.51
CA ILE A 217 6.59 7.99 11.95
C ILE A 217 5.49 8.83 12.59
N SER A 218 5.43 10.12 12.27
CA SER A 218 4.38 11.03 12.78
C SER A 218 3.03 10.87 12.08
N GLY A 219 2.97 10.08 11.00
CA GLY A 219 1.76 9.96 10.20
C GLY A 219 1.39 11.22 9.39
N SER A 220 2.31 12.20 9.27
CA SER A 220 2.05 13.50 8.63
C SER A 220 2.49 13.59 7.17
N TYR A 221 2.94 12.47 6.57
CA TYR A 221 3.45 12.49 5.20
C TYR A 221 2.42 13.03 4.19
N THR A 222 2.90 13.89 3.32
CA THR A 222 2.20 14.35 2.11
C THR A 222 3.17 14.25 0.94
N SER A 223 2.68 13.77 -0.20
CA SER A 223 3.51 13.58 -1.39
C SER A 223 4.02 14.91 -1.93
N ASP A 224 5.32 14.98 -2.18
CA ASP A 224 6.04 16.13 -2.72
C ASP A 224 6.72 15.70 -4.03
N VAL A 225 6.36 16.34 -5.15
CA VAL A 225 6.88 16.02 -6.49
C VAL A 225 8.40 16.14 -6.56
N THR A 226 9.02 17.01 -5.77
CA THR A 226 10.48 17.20 -5.74
C THR A 226 11.24 16.01 -5.13
N ARG A 227 10.50 15.09 -4.50
CA ARG A 227 11.01 13.85 -3.89
C ARG A 227 10.67 12.62 -4.71
N LEU A 228 10.09 12.79 -5.89
CA LEU A 228 9.73 11.71 -6.80
C LEU A 228 10.66 11.70 -7.99
N ILE A 229 11.06 10.52 -8.40
CA ILE A 229 11.98 10.29 -9.52
C ILE A 229 11.28 9.35 -10.49
N ASP A 230 11.06 9.82 -11.72
CA ASP A 230 10.50 8.99 -12.78
C ASP A 230 11.53 7.95 -13.23
N VAL A 231 11.09 6.71 -13.38
CA VAL A 231 11.91 5.57 -13.79
C VAL A 231 11.14 4.73 -14.82
N PRO A 232 11.81 3.84 -15.55
CA PRO A 232 11.14 2.92 -16.46
C PRO A 232 10.03 2.09 -15.77
N ALA A 233 9.04 1.66 -16.56
CA ALA A 233 7.82 1.02 -16.07
C ALA A 233 8.06 -0.20 -15.16
N GLY A 234 7.30 -0.26 -14.08
CA GLY A 234 7.28 -1.38 -13.15
C GLY A 234 8.48 -1.50 -12.21
N PRO A 235 8.92 -0.41 -11.53
CA PRO A 235 9.98 -0.52 -10.54
C PRO A 235 9.56 -1.47 -9.41
N ALA A 236 10.38 -2.47 -9.10
CA ALA A 236 10.05 -3.54 -8.17
C ALA A 236 11.22 -4.01 -7.30
N GLY A 237 12.45 -3.54 -7.58
CA GLY A 237 13.64 -3.84 -6.79
C GLY A 237 14.46 -2.59 -6.54
N LEU A 238 15.00 -2.42 -5.32
CA LEU A 238 15.84 -1.30 -4.91
C LEU A 238 17.09 -1.80 -4.18
N ALA A 239 18.23 -1.20 -4.47
CA ALA A 239 19.45 -1.41 -3.71
C ALA A 239 20.28 -0.13 -3.67
N ILE A 240 20.89 0.19 -2.52
CA ILE A 240 21.80 1.32 -2.34
C ILE A 240 23.24 0.79 -2.31
N ASN A 241 24.18 1.50 -2.94
CA ASN A 241 25.58 1.17 -2.83
C ASN A 241 26.15 1.45 -1.42
N SER A 242 27.28 0.86 -1.09
CA SER A 242 27.89 1.01 0.24
C SER A 242 28.25 2.46 0.61
N ALA A 243 28.51 3.31 -0.39
CA ALA A 243 28.77 4.73 -0.18
C ALA A 243 27.50 5.56 0.07
N GLY A 244 26.29 4.99 -0.08
CA GLY A 244 25.02 5.70 0.08
C GLY A 244 24.73 6.75 -1.00
N SER A 245 25.51 6.76 -2.09
CA SER A 245 25.44 7.79 -3.13
C SER A 245 24.61 7.41 -4.35
N ARG A 246 24.36 6.10 -4.55
CA ARG A 246 23.64 5.58 -5.72
C ARG A 246 22.57 4.60 -5.31
N LEU A 247 21.37 4.76 -5.90
CA LEU A 247 20.26 3.84 -5.79
C LEU A 247 20.07 3.12 -7.12
N PHE A 248 20.12 1.81 -7.10
CA PHE A 248 19.82 0.96 -8.25
C PHE A 248 18.36 0.55 -8.20
N VAL A 249 17.69 0.67 -9.34
CA VAL A 249 16.25 0.39 -9.49
C VAL A 249 16.06 -0.66 -10.55
N TYR A 250 15.49 -1.80 -10.18
CA TYR A 250 15.07 -2.81 -11.15
C TYR A 250 13.62 -2.57 -11.55
N SER A 251 13.40 -2.29 -12.83
CA SER A 251 12.08 -2.08 -13.44
C SER A 251 11.68 -3.34 -14.22
N ARG A 252 10.84 -4.17 -13.59
CA ARG A 252 10.50 -5.51 -14.09
C ARG A 252 9.70 -5.51 -15.39
N ILE A 253 8.83 -4.51 -15.61
CA ILE A 253 8.00 -4.41 -16.83
C ILE A 253 8.85 -3.90 -17.99
N ALA A 254 9.71 -2.93 -17.74
CA ALA A 254 10.63 -2.39 -18.76
C ALA A 254 11.88 -3.23 -18.97
N HIS A 255 12.11 -4.28 -18.17
CA HIS A 255 13.33 -5.10 -18.20
C HIS A 255 14.61 -4.26 -18.12
N ALA A 256 14.63 -3.24 -17.25
CA ALA A 256 15.70 -2.26 -17.16
C ALA A 256 16.24 -2.13 -15.72
N ILE A 257 17.52 -1.76 -15.63
CA ILE A 257 18.12 -1.29 -14.38
C ILE A 257 18.47 0.18 -14.57
N SER A 258 17.99 1.02 -13.67
CA SER A 258 18.29 2.44 -13.62
C SER A 258 19.19 2.75 -12.43
N VAL A 259 20.01 3.78 -12.56
CA VAL A 259 20.87 4.29 -11.50
C VAL A 259 20.43 5.71 -11.16
N ILE A 260 20.13 5.95 -9.91
CA ILE A 260 19.76 7.27 -9.39
C ILE A 260 20.92 7.82 -8.56
N ASP A 261 21.32 9.05 -8.82
CA ASP A 261 22.17 9.83 -7.94
C ASP A 261 21.34 10.27 -6.73
N ILE A 262 21.67 9.78 -5.53
CA ILE A 262 20.88 10.03 -4.33
C ILE A 262 20.94 11.50 -3.89
N PRO A 263 22.11 12.15 -3.78
CA PRO A 263 22.21 13.55 -3.40
C PRO A 263 21.38 14.49 -4.28
N ASN A 264 21.44 14.31 -5.59
CA ASN A 264 20.73 15.17 -6.54
C ASN A 264 19.32 14.68 -6.90
N ARG A 265 18.99 13.43 -6.56
CA ARG A 265 17.73 12.77 -6.91
C ARG A 265 17.46 12.77 -8.41
N THR A 266 18.49 12.49 -9.20
CA THR A 266 18.43 12.47 -10.66
C THR A 266 18.77 11.09 -11.20
N LEU A 267 18.08 10.71 -12.28
CA LEU A 267 18.43 9.53 -13.07
C LEU A 267 19.74 9.80 -13.82
N LEU A 268 20.67 8.83 -13.82
CA LEU A 268 21.98 8.89 -14.49
C LEU A 268 21.93 8.20 -15.85
#